data_c56bde901d967ebaca2b553b30719877
#
_entry.id   c56bde901d967ebaca2b553b30719877
#
_cell.length_a   1.000
_cell.length_b   1.000
_cell.length_c   1.000
_cell.angle_alpha   90.00
_cell.angle_beta   90.00
_cell.angle_gamma   90.00
#
_symmetry.space_group_name_H-M   'P 1'
#
loop_
_entity.id
_entity.type
_entity.pdbx_description
1 polymer ?
#
loop_
_entity_poly.entity_id
_entity_poly.type
_entity_poly.pdbx_seq_one_letter_code
_entity_poly.pdbx_strand_id
1 'polypeptide(L)'
;GGSPGENKFYLDGIEVPNINHFATQGSSGGPVGLLNVNFIREVDFYSGAFPSNRANGLSSVLAFKQKEGNTEGLIANFALGSSDAALTLDGPLGEKGNFIFSARRSYLQFLFAALQLPILPTYNDFQFKVNLKVNDKNKVSFIGLGAIDDFNLNASVNENVTDSAVIESNNFILNNLPLQEQWNYTVGINWLHYSKNSYQNIVLSRNMLNNSASRSSISDPDILLLDYDSFEAENKFRFEHTFNKNGWRLNAGLGYEYAQYFNSTLNNITVQ
;
A
#
# COMPACT_ATOMS: atom_id res chain seq x y z
N GLY A 1 -11.99 0.76 -19.99
CA GLY A 1 -10.92 1.20 -19.14
C GLY A 1 -11.00 2.67 -18.81
N GLY A 2 -10.61 3.00 -17.61
CA GLY A 2 -10.47 4.37 -17.13
C GLY A 2 -9.01 4.64 -16.73
N SER A 3 -8.77 5.69 -15.93
CA SER A 3 -7.44 6.03 -15.43
C SER A 3 -7.00 5.08 -14.30
N PRO A 4 -5.70 4.97 -14.03
CA PRO A 4 -5.19 4.18 -12.91
C PRO A 4 -5.80 4.56 -11.54
N GLY A 5 -6.09 5.84 -11.29
CA GLY A 5 -6.70 6.31 -10.05
C GLY A 5 -8.18 5.91 -9.87
N GLU A 6 -8.83 5.41 -10.91
CA GLU A 6 -10.23 4.95 -10.87
C GLU A 6 -10.37 3.46 -10.54
N ASN A 7 -9.26 2.75 -10.38
CA ASN A 7 -9.24 1.38 -9.90
C ASN A 7 -9.47 1.34 -8.39
N LYS A 8 -10.17 0.33 -7.92
CA LYS A 8 -10.38 0.08 -6.49
C LYS A 8 -9.80 -1.26 -6.09
N PHE A 9 -9.07 -1.25 -4.99
CA PHE A 9 -8.44 -2.44 -4.43
C PHE A 9 -9.03 -2.76 -3.07
N TYR A 10 -9.28 -4.04 -2.83
CA TYR A 10 -9.77 -4.54 -1.55
C TYR A 10 -8.88 -5.67 -1.08
N LEU A 11 -8.52 -5.66 0.20
CA LEU A 11 -7.81 -6.73 0.88
C LEU A 11 -8.71 -7.30 1.98
N ASP A 12 -9.19 -8.54 1.81
CA ASP A 12 -10.19 -9.17 2.69
C ASP A 12 -11.42 -8.29 2.97
N GLY A 13 -11.84 -7.53 1.97
CA GLY A 13 -13.00 -6.64 2.05
C GLY A 13 -12.71 -5.23 2.59
N ILE A 14 -11.50 -4.93 3.04
CA ILE A 14 -11.05 -3.59 3.40
C ILE A 14 -10.50 -2.90 2.15
N GLU A 15 -10.97 -1.69 1.85
CA GLU A 15 -10.47 -0.90 0.74
C GLU A 15 -9.06 -0.40 1.02
N VAL A 16 -8.14 -0.64 0.08
CA VAL A 16 -6.73 -0.22 0.11
C VAL A 16 -6.52 0.76 -1.04
N PRO A 17 -6.34 2.05 -0.80
CA PRO A 17 -6.20 3.05 -1.87
C PRO A 17 -4.97 2.82 -2.73
N ASN A 18 -3.88 2.38 -2.12
CA ASN A 18 -2.60 2.17 -2.77
C ASN A 18 -2.03 0.79 -2.46
N ILE A 19 -1.60 0.07 -3.50
CA ILE A 19 -1.00 -1.26 -3.41
C ILE A 19 0.42 -1.31 -3.98
N ASN A 20 1.05 -0.15 -4.20
CA ASN A 20 2.39 -0.04 -4.77
C ASN A 20 3.27 0.90 -3.96
N HIS A 21 4.58 0.65 -3.97
CA HIS A 21 5.61 1.57 -3.52
C HIS A 21 5.79 2.72 -4.51
N PHE A 22 6.29 3.86 -4.04
CA PHE A 22 6.54 5.06 -4.85
C PHE A 22 5.30 5.49 -5.66
N ALA A 23 4.14 5.38 -5.04
CA ALA A 23 2.89 5.72 -5.70
C ALA A 23 2.73 7.23 -5.85
N THR A 24 2.26 7.65 -7.01
CA THR A 24 1.84 9.04 -7.21
C THR A 24 0.51 9.26 -6.51
N GLN A 25 0.38 10.36 -5.78
CA GLN A 25 -0.86 10.76 -5.13
C GLN A 25 -2.02 10.85 -6.13
N GLY A 26 -3.18 10.31 -5.75
CA GLY A 26 -4.35 10.23 -6.64
C GLY A 26 -4.20 9.20 -7.77
N SER A 27 -3.18 8.35 -7.74
CA SER A 27 -2.97 7.25 -8.69
C SER A 27 -2.71 5.94 -7.96
N SER A 28 -3.08 4.83 -8.56
CA SER A 28 -2.80 3.49 -8.03
C SER A 28 -1.59 2.81 -8.68
N GLY A 29 -0.85 3.53 -9.52
CA GLY A 29 0.35 3.02 -10.18
C GLY A 29 1.60 3.14 -9.32
N GLY A 30 2.58 2.26 -9.54
CA GLY A 30 3.90 2.28 -8.91
C GLY A 30 4.76 1.13 -9.43
N PRO A 31 6.10 1.23 -9.33
CA PRO A 31 7.03 0.27 -9.93
C PRO A 31 7.12 -1.06 -9.18
N VAL A 32 6.75 -1.10 -7.90
CA VAL A 32 6.88 -2.28 -7.03
C VAL A 32 5.60 -2.49 -6.24
N GLY A 33 5.08 -3.71 -6.23
CA GLY A 33 3.88 -4.06 -5.47
C GLY A 33 4.14 -4.17 -3.96
N LEU A 34 3.19 -3.70 -3.16
CA LEU A 34 3.18 -3.77 -1.70
C LEU A 34 2.74 -5.16 -1.18
N LEU A 35 1.78 -5.78 -1.88
CA LEU A 35 1.19 -7.02 -1.41
C LEU A 35 2.17 -8.19 -1.47
N ASN A 36 2.31 -8.92 -0.37
CA ASN A 36 3.01 -10.20 -0.38
C ASN A 36 2.16 -11.26 -1.07
N VAL A 37 2.57 -11.64 -2.29
CA VAL A 37 1.83 -12.59 -3.13
C VAL A 37 1.68 -13.97 -2.49
N ASN A 38 2.60 -14.39 -1.58
CA ASN A 38 2.52 -15.65 -0.86
C ASN A 38 1.37 -15.71 0.15
N PHE A 39 0.78 -14.55 0.47
CA PHE A 39 -0.39 -14.46 1.33
C PHE A 39 -1.70 -14.42 0.54
N ILE A 40 -1.66 -14.19 -0.76
CA ILE A 40 -2.87 -14.08 -1.59
C ILE A 40 -3.32 -15.50 -2.00
N ARG A 41 -4.54 -15.86 -1.63
CA ARG A 41 -5.18 -17.13 -2.00
C ARG A 41 -6.04 -16.99 -3.24
N GLU A 42 -6.71 -15.86 -3.40
CA GLU A 42 -7.72 -15.64 -4.44
C GLU A 42 -7.76 -14.17 -4.81
N VAL A 43 -8.01 -13.88 -6.08
CA VAL A 43 -8.22 -12.54 -6.60
C VAL A 43 -9.49 -12.53 -7.44
N ASP A 44 -10.48 -11.74 -7.04
CA ASP A 44 -11.64 -11.43 -7.85
C ASP A 44 -11.37 -10.16 -8.65
N PHE A 45 -11.47 -10.23 -9.96
CA PHE A 45 -11.30 -9.08 -10.85
C PHE A 45 -12.60 -8.74 -11.56
N TYR A 46 -13.02 -7.49 -11.41
CA TYR A 46 -14.19 -6.92 -12.08
C TYR A 46 -13.76 -5.78 -13.00
N SER A 47 -13.98 -5.94 -14.30
CA SER A 47 -13.73 -4.91 -15.32
C SER A 47 -14.99 -4.13 -15.70
N GLY A 48 -16.11 -4.43 -15.07
CA GLY A 48 -17.45 -3.84 -15.23
C GLY A 48 -18.46 -4.61 -14.41
N ALA A 49 -19.73 -4.16 -14.38
CA ALA A 49 -20.80 -4.77 -13.59
C ALA A 49 -20.42 -4.98 -12.12
N PHE A 50 -19.88 -3.93 -11.49
CA PHE A 50 -19.37 -3.99 -10.12
C PHE A 50 -20.45 -4.43 -9.13
N PRO A 51 -20.09 -5.27 -8.14
CA PRO A 51 -21.01 -5.61 -7.05
C PRO A 51 -21.48 -4.35 -6.33
N SER A 52 -22.75 -4.31 -5.89
CA SER A 52 -23.35 -3.14 -5.24
C SER A 52 -22.65 -2.68 -3.96
N ASN A 53 -21.87 -3.58 -3.32
CA ASN A 53 -21.08 -3.29 -2.14
C ASN A 53 -19.63 -2.84 -2.48
N ARG A 54 -19.33 -2.58 -3.75
CA ARG A 54 -18.06 -2.03 -4.26
C ARG A 54 -18.35 -0.73 -5.01
N ALA A 55 -18.77 0.27 -4.25
CA ALA A 55 -19.09 1.60 -4.77
C ALA A 55 -17.83 2.35 -5.25
N ASN A 56 -18.04 3.38 -6.07
CA ASN A 56 -17.01 4.33 -6.51
C ASN A 56 -15.87 3.75 -7.38
N GLY A 57 -15.99 2.54 -7.89
CA GLY A 57 -15.10 2.00 -8.92
C GLY A 57 -15.59 2.43 -10.31
N LEU A 58 -14.76 3.11 -11.10
CA LEU A 58 -15.09 3.54 -12.45
C LEU A 58 -14.36 2.73 -13.53
N SER A 59 -13.16 2.23 -13.22
CA SER A 59 -12.32 1.48 -14.16
C SER A 59 -12.34 -0.03 -13.86
N SER A 60 -11.83 -0.43 -12.71
CA SER A 60 -11.84 -1.83 -12.28
C SER A 60 -11.91 -1.96 -10.76
N VAL A 61 -12.32 -3.14 -10.31
CA VAL A 61 -12.25 -3.55 -8.91
C VAL A 61 -11.45 -4.84 -8.82
N LEU A 62 -10.40 -4.84 -7.99
CA LEU A 62 -9.63 -6.02 -7.62
C LEU A 62 -9.84 -6.31 -6.13
N ALA A 63 -10.35 -7.50 -5.83
CA ALA A 63 -10.55 -7.94 -4.46
C ALA A 63 -9.62 -9.13 -4.16
N PHE A 64 -8.62 -8.89 -3.32
CA PHE A 64 -7.66 -9.86 -2.86
C PHE A 64 -8.15 -10.53 -1.59
N LYS A 65 -8.09 -11.86 -1.54
CA LYS A 65 -8.37 -12.64 -0.33
C LYS A 65 -7.07 -13.27 0.14
N GLN A 66 -6.70 -12.98 1.37
CA GLN A 66 -5.53 -13.57 2.01
C GLN A 66 -5.83 -14.99 2.50
N LYS A 67 -4.79 -15.80 2.58
CA LYS A 67 -4.87 -17.11 3.26
C LYS A 67 -5.16 -16.92 4.76
N GLU A 68 -5.65 -17.96 5.39
CA GLU A 68 -5.70 -18.04 6.85
C GLU A 68 -4.31 -18.45 7.37
N GLY A 69 -3.99 -18.04 8.60
CA GLY A 69 -2.75 -18.48 9.25
C GLY A 69 -2.79 -19.98 9.61
N ASN A 70 -1.62 -20.57 9.76
CA ASN A 70 -1.49 -21.96 10.20
C ASN A 70 -2.05 -22.11 11.64
N THR A 71 -2.72 -23.21 11.90
CA THR A 71 -3.32 -23.52 13.19
C THR A 71 -2.55 -24.59 13.98
N GLU A 72 -1.59 -25.29 13.36
CA GLU A 72 -0.85 -26.40 13.97
C GLU A 72 0.48 -25.97 14.58
N GLY A 73 1.16 -24.98 13.98
CA GLY A 73 2.47 -24.54 14.47
C GLY A 73 2.93 -23.25 13.80
N LEU A 74 3.96 -22.66 14.36
CA LEU A 74 4.60 -21.47 13.80
C LEU A 74 5.50 -21.87 12.62
N ILE A 75 5.27 -21.25 11.48
CA ILE A 75 6.12 -21.34 10.30
C ILE A 75 6.80 -19.99 10.10
N ALA A 76 8.12 -20.00 9.96
CA ALA A 76 8.90 -18.82 9.62
C ALA A 76 9.66 -19.08 8.32
N ASN A 77 9.53 -18.16 7.36
CA ASN A 77 10.28 -18.21 6.12
C ASN A 77 11.08 -16.91 5.94
N PHE A 78 12.32 -17.08 5.57
CA PHE A 78 13.18 -15.99 5.17
C PHE A 78 13.48 -16.14 3.67
N ALA A 79 13.24 -15.09 2.91
CA ALA A 79 13.52 -15.02 1.48
C ALA A 79 14.51 -13.90 1.19
N LEU A 80 15.50 -14.18 0.36
CA LEU A 80 16.44 -13.21 -0.17
C LEU A 80 16.25 -13.16 -1.68
N GLY A 81 15.72 -12.06 -2.17
CA GLY A 81 15.49 -11.81 -3.60
C GLY A 81 16.67 -11.11 -4.26
N SER A 82 16.51 -10.64 -5.48
CA SER A 82 17.50 -9.83 -6.19
C SER A 82 17.52 -8.37 -5.73
N SER A 83 16.44 -7.88 -5.13
CA SER A 83 16.24 -6.48 -4.78
C SER A 83 15.83 -6.26 -3.31
N ASP A 84 15.41 -7.31 -2.62
CA ASP A 84 14.88 -7.21 -1.25
C ASP A 84 15.09 -8.50 -0.43
N ALA A 85 14.96 -8.35 0.88
CA ALA A 85 14.87 -9.44 1.83
C ALA A 85 13.51 -9.40 2.52
N ALA A 86 12.89 -10.57 2.72
CA ALA A 86 11.59 -10.70 3.33
C ALA A 86 11.58 -11.74 4.44
N LEU A 87 10.91 -11.43 5.54
CA LEU A 87 10.56 -12.36 6.60
C LEU A 87 9.05 -12.55 6.59
N THR A 88 8.60 -13.80 6.59
CA THR A 88 7.19 -14.14 6.78
C THR A 88 7.01 -15.06 7.97
N LEU A 89 6.00 -14.78 8.78
CA LEU A 89 5.57 -15.60 9.91
C LEU A 89 4.11 -16.00 9.72
N ASP A 90 3.80 -17.23 10.06
CA ASP A 90 2.49 -17.85 9.85
C ASP A 90 2.24 -18.85 10.97
N GLY A 91 1.19 -18.66 11.78
CA GLY A 91 1.03 -19.52 12.93
C GLY A 91 -0.26 -19.33 13.73
N PRO A 92 -0.46 -20.17 14.77
CA PRO A 92 -1.58 -20.07 15.67
C PRO A 92 -1.44 -18.88 16.63
N LEU A 93 -2.57 -18.33 17.03
CA LEU A 93 -2.71 -17.35 18.10
C LEU A 93 -3.67 -17.89 19.15
N GLY A 94 -3.12 -18.68 20.08
CA GLY A 94 -3.92 -19.45 21.02
C GLY A 94 -4.77 -20.53 20.34
N GLU A 95 -5.82 -20.99 21.01
CA GLU A 95 -6.68 -22.07 20.52
C GLU A 95 -7.72 -21.61 19.45
N LYS A 96 -8.03 -20.31 19.40
CA LYS A 96 -9.12 -19.77 18.60
C LYS A 96 -8.69 -18.73 17.56
N GLY A 97 -7.37 -18.57 17.37
CA GLY A 97 -6.85 -17.59 16.45
C GLY A 97 -5.71 -18.11 15.61
N ASN A 98 -5.41 -17.37 14.56
CA ASN A 98 -4.24 -17.52 13.74
C ASN A 98 -3.78 -16.19 13.18
N PHE A 99 -2.56 -16.12 12.73
CA PHE A 99 -2.01 -14.92 12.12
C PHE A 99 -1.09 -15.23 10.96
N ILE A 100 -0.96 -14.27 10.07
CA ILE A 100 0.11 -14.14 9.10
C ILE A 100 0.75 -12.77 9.26
N PHE A 101 2.06 -12.70 9.09
CA PHE A 101 2.85 -11.48 9.16
C PHE A 101 3.96 -11.52 8.12
N SER A 102 4.20 -10.40 7.45
CA SER A 102 5.32 -10.21 6.53
C SER A 102 5.97 -8.86 6.79
N ALA A 103 7.30 -8.83 6.77
CA ALA A 103 8.09 -7.62 6.70
C ALA A 103 9.12 -7.78 5.58
N ARG A 104 9.25 -6.75 4.74
CA ARG A 104 10.19 -6.73 3.62
C ARG A 104 10.99 -5.44 3.63
N ARG A 105 12.27 -5.54 3.30
CA ARG A 105 13.18 -4.40 3.11
C ARG A 105 13.92 -4.54 1.80
N SER A 106 13.91 -3.48 0.99
CA SER A 106 14.70 -3.41 -0.22
C SER A 106 16.15 -3.07 0.05
N TYR A 107 17.02 -3.47 -0.84
CA TYR A 107 18.40 -3.02 -0.93
C TYR A 107 18.75 -2.50 -2.35
N LEU A 108 17.72 -1.98 -3.04
CA LEU A 108 17.84 -1.39 -4.37
C LEU A 108 18.90 -0.27 -4.45
N GLN A 109 19.07 0.50 -3.37
CA GLN A 109 20.09 1.55 -3.30
C GLN A 109 21.50 1.02 -3.56
N PHE A 110 21.84 -0.17 -3.06
CA PHE A 110 23.15 -0.78 -3.30
C PHE A 110 23.31 -1.25 -4.74
N LEU A 111 22.26 -1.84 -5.30
CA LEU A 111 22.23 -2.27 -6.69
C LEU A 111 22.34 -1.07 -7.63
N PHE A 112 21.60 0.00 -7.37
CA PHE A 112 21.61 1.21 -8.18
C PHE A 112 22.95 1.96 -8.06
N ALA A 113 23.54 2.01 -6.87
CA ALA A 113 24.90 2.54 -6.69
C ALA A 113 25.95 1.73 -7.47
N ALA A 114 25.88 0.39 -7.42
CA ALA A 114 26.79 -0.49 -8.16
C ALA A 114 26.63 -0.36 -9.69
N LEU A 115 25.44 -0.04 -10.17
CA LEU A 115 25.15 0.23 -11.58
C LEU A 115 25.43 1.70 -11.97
N GLN A 116 25.99 2.51 -11.07
CA GLN A 116 26.26 3.94 -11.28
C GLN A 116 25.03 4.72 -11.75
N LEU A 117 23.88 4.45 -11.10
CA LEU A 117 22.65 5.17 -11.36
C LEU A 117 22.55 6.41 -10.44
N PRO A 118 21.97 7.52 -10.91
CA PRO A 118 21.90 8.77 -10.15
C PRO A 118 20.86 8.78 -9.03
N ILE A 119 20.08 7.71 -8.88
CA ILE A 119 19.00 7.58 -7.90
C ILE A 119 19.20 6.37 -7.00
N LEU A 120 18.78 6.45 -5.74
CA LEU A 120 18.95 5.42 -4.71
C LEU A 120 17.62 5.15 -4.00
N PRO A 121 16.69 4.44 -4.65
CA PRO A 121 15.39 4.11 -4.03
C PRO A 121 15.56 3.06 -2.95
N THR A 122 14.81 3.22 -1.85
CA THR A 122 14.65 2.21 -0.81
C THR A 122 13.18 2.10 -0.42
N TYR A 123 12.75 0.90 -0.07
CA TYR A 123 11.44 0.70 0.51
C TYR A 123 11.45 -0.32 1.64
N ASN A 124 10.53 -0.16 2.56
CA ASN A 124 10.19 -1.13 3.58
C ASN A 124 8.69 -1.31 3.56
N ASP A 125 8.21 -2.53 3.73
CA ASP A 125 6.80 -2.79 3.90
C ASP A 125 6.51 -3.85 4.95
N PHE A 126 5.30 -3.83 5.42
CA PHE A 126 4.77 -4.83 6.33
C PHE A 126 3.31 -5.12 5.99
N GLN A 127 2.93 -6.36 6.17
CA GLN A 127 1.57 -6.85 5.99
C GLN A 127 1.24 -7.84 7.09
N PHE A 128 0.05 -7.73 7.67
CA PHE A 128 -0.42 -8.72 8.63
C PHE A 128 -1.91 -8.96 8.54
N LYS A 129 -2.32 -10.13 8.98
CA LYS A 129 -3.71 -10.49 9.24
C LYS A 129 -3.76 -11.33 10.51
N VAL A 130 -4.68 -11.02 11.38
CA VAL A 130 -4.98 -11.79 12.59
C VAL A 130 -6.44 -12.18 12.53
N ASN A 131 -6.74 -13.45 12.67
CA ASN A 131 -8.10 -13.98 12.71
C ASN A 131 -8.39 -14.54 14.10
N LEU A 132 -9.54 -14.17 14.65
CA LEU A 132 -10.03 -14.63 15.95
C LEU A 132 -11.45 -15.20 15.80
N LYS A 133 -11.63 -16.45 16.15
CA LYS A 133 -12.94 -17.07 16.32
C LYS A 133 -13.43 -16.78 17.75
N VAL A 134 -14.19 -15.69 17.92
CA VAL A 134 -14.72 -15.28 19.21
C VAL A 134 -15.66 -16.35 19.75
N ASN A 135 -16.56 -16.86 18.91
CA ASN A 135 -17.42 -18.02 19.13
C ASN A 135 -17.91 -18.57 17.78
N ASP A 136 -18.83 -19.57 17.79
CA ASP A 136 -19.30 -20.22 16.57
C ASP A 136 -20.08 -19.30 15.62
N LYS A 137 -20.56 -18.16 16.11
CA LYS A 137 -21.30 -17.19 15.31
C LYS A 137 -20.49 -15.94 14.96
N ASN A 138 -19.35 -15.70 15.63
CA ASN A 138 -18.61 -14.46 15.49
C ASN A 138 -17.15 -14.72 15.15
N LYS A 139 -16.72 -14.15 14.04
CA LYS A 139 -15.31 -14.11 13.61
C LYS A 139 -14.89 -12.65 13.47
N VAL A 140 -13.72 -12.32 13.99
CA VAL A 140 -13.09 -11.00 13.87
C VAL A 140 -11.75 -11.16 13.18
N SER A 141 -11.49 -10.30 12.19
CA SER A 141 -10.19 -10.23 11.52
C SER A 141 -9.62 -8.82 11.63
N PHE A 142 -8.35 -8.70 11.99
CA PHE A 142 -7.57 -7.47 11.94
C PHE A 142 -6.59 -7.57 10.79
N ILE A 143 -6.49 -6.52 9.99
CA ILE A 143 -5.66 -6.49 8.79
C ILE A 143 -4.85 -5.19 8.81
N GLY A 144 -3.59 -5.29 8.44
CA GLY A 144 -2.73 -4.14 8.23
C GLY A 144 -1.81 -4.34 7.04
N LEU A 145 -1.57 -3.26 6.34
CA LEU A 145 -0.64 -3.12 5.23
C LEU A 145 -0.01 -1.74 5.34
N GLY A 146 1.29 -1.62 5.14
CA GLY A 146 1.94 -0.32 5.17
C GLY A 146 3.31 -0.34 4.53
N ALA A 147 3.79 0.83 4.14
CA ALA A 147 5.08 1.04 3.51
C ALA A 147 5.74 2.35 3.95
N ILE A 148 7.06 2.36 3.86
CA ILE A 148 7.94 3.52 3.97
C ILE A 148 8.89 3.49 2.80
N ASP A 149 8.83 4.53 1.98
CA ASP A 149 9.57 4.66 0.74
C ASP A 149 10.46 5.91 0.78
N ASP A 150 11.75 5.75 0.48
CA ASP A 150 12.69 6.84 0.38
C ASP A 150 13.31 6.86 -1.03
N PHE A 151 13.37 8.02 -1.61
CA PHE A 151 13.99 8.26 -2.90
C PHE A 151 15.10 9.29 -2.75
N ASN A 152 16.34 8.79 -2.67
CA ASN A 152 17.54 9.59 -2.50
C ASN A 152 18.32 9.72 -3.82
N LEU A 153 19.24 10.69 -3.89
CA LEU A 153 20.12 10.91 -5.02
C LEU A 153 21.51 10.36 -4.72
N ASN A 154 22.18 9.83 -5.75
CA ASN A 154 23.54 9.33 -5.68
C ASN A 154 24.54 10.45 -5.98
N ALA A 155 24.99 11.19 -4.97
CA ALA A 155 25.94 12.29 -5.16
C ALA A 155 27.29 11.85 -5.72
N SER A 156 27.69 10.58 -5.56
CA SER A 156 28.96 10.02 -6.03
C SER A 156 28.87 9.38 -7.43
N VAL A 157 27.76 9.51 -8.13
CA VAL A 157 27.51 8.83 -9.42
C VAL A 157 28.54 9.16 -10.51
N ASN A 158 29.19 10.34 -10.44
CA ASN A 158 30.16 10.79 -11.42
C ASN A 158 31.63 10.49 -11.05
N GLU A 159 31.92 9.93 -9.86
CA GLU A 159 33.31 9.80 -9.35
C GLU A 159 34.27 9.04 -10.29
N ASN A 160 33.78 8.07 -11.06
CA ASN A 160 34.63 7.27 -11.96
C ASN A 160 34.12 7.32 -13.41
N VAL A 161 33.31 8.31 -13.76
CA VAL A 161 32.74 8.47 -15.11
C VAL A 161 33.64 9.44 -15.90
N THR A 162 34.08 9.04 -17.09
CA THR A 162 34.90 9.86 -17.99
C THR A 162 34.12 10.38 -19.19
N ASP A 163 32.95 9.82 -19.48
CA ASP A 163 32.07 10.26 -20.57
C ASP A 163 31.33 11.53 -20.16
N SER A 164 31.63 12.63 -20.86
CA SER A 164 31.04 13.94 -20.57
C SER A 164 29.53 13.97 -20.78
N ALA A 165 28.98 13.20 -21.73
CA ALA A 165 27.55 13.15 -21.97
C ALA A 165 26.79 12.42 -20.81
N VAL A 166 27.40 11.38 -20.24
CA VAL A 166 26.88 10.69 -19.06
C VAL A 166 26.94 11.61 -17.84
N ILE A 167 28.05 12.33 -17.64
CA ILE A 167 28.20 13.30 -16.54
C ILE A 167 27.12 14.39 -16.64
N GLU A 168 26.89 14.94 -17.83
CA GLU A 168 25.90 15.97 -18.07
C GLU A 168 24.47 15.43 -17.75
N SER A 169 24.14 14.23 -18.21
CA SER A 169 22.87 13.57 -17.92
C SER A 169 22.67 13.33 -16.43
N ASN A 170 23.70 12.83 -15.73
CA ASN A 170 23.64 12.61 -14.29
C ASN A 170 23.45 13.94 -13.54
N ASN A 171 24.21 14.97 -13.90
CA ASN A 171 24.07 16.29 -13.31
C ASN A 171 22.68 16.88 -13.53
N PHE A 172 22.10 16.68 -14.71
CA PHE A 172 20.72 17.11 -14.97
C PHE A 172 19.75 16.44 -14.00
N ILE A 173 19.89 15.12 -13.76
CA ILE A 173 19.04 14.37 -12.82
C ILE A 173 19.27 14.88 -11.39
N LEU A 174 20.52 14.94 -10.92
CA LEU A 174 20.86 15.38 -9.56
C LEU A 174 20.35 16.80 -9.26
N ASN A 175 20.30 17.65 -10.28
CA ASN A 175 19.94 19.06 -10.13
C ASN A 175 18.43 19.31 -10.20
N ASN A 176 17.66 18.41 -10.82
CA ASN A 176 16.25 18.63 -11.11
C ASN A 176 15.29 17.69 -10.37
N LEU A 177 15.74 16.50 -9.97
CA LEU A 177 14.88 15.62 -9.19
C LEU A 177 14.87 16.00 -7.70
N PRO A 178 13.71 16.10 -7.07
CA PRO A 178 13.60 16.27 -5.62
C PRO A 178 13.94 14.96 -4.88
N LEU A 179 14.40 15.08 -3.65
CA LEU A 179 14.36 14.02 -2.67
C LEU A 179 12.89 13.77 -2.34
N GLN A 180 12.49 12.51 -2.23
CA GLN A 180 11.10 12.15 -1.93
C GLN A 180 11.07 11.15 -0.79
N GLU A 181 10.14 11.37 0.13
CA GLU A 181 9.81 10.45 1.20
C GLU A 181 8.30 10.19 1.15
N GLN A 182 7.92 8.93 1.27
CA GLN A 182 6.53 8.53 1.29
C GLN A 182 6.31 7.48 2.37
N TRP A 183 5.24 7.60 3.13
CA TRP A 183 4.78 6.50 3.95
C TRP A 183 3.27 6.36 3.85
N ASN A 184 2.81 5.13 3.93
CA ASN A 184 1.39 4.84 3.87
C ASN A 184 1.04 3.66 4.77
N TYR A 185 -0.22 3.62 5.18
CA TYR A 185 -0.79 2.42 5.79
C TYR A 185 -2.29 2.32 5.53
N THR A 186 -2.74 1.08 5.53
CA THR A 186 -4.15 0.70 5.67
C THR A 186 -4.26 -0.24 6.85
N VAL A 187 -5.13 0.07 7.80
CA VAL A 187 -5.50 -0.81 8.90
C VAL A 187 -7.01 -0.96 8.98
N GLY A 188 -7.47 -2.12 9.36
CA GLY A 188 -8.91 -2.31 9.49
C GLY A 188 -9.31 -3.55 10.26
N ILE A 189 -10.58 -3.54 10.66
CA ILE A 189 -11.26 -4.61 11.38
C ILE A 189 -12.42 -5.06 10.54
N ASN A 190 -12.58 -6.36 10.41
CA ASN A 190 -13.71 -7.01 9.78
C ASN A 190 -14.37 -7.94 10.81
N TRP A 191 -15.61 -7.66 11.18
CA TRP A 191 -16.41 -8.53 12.06
C TRP A 191 -17.52 -9.19 11.28
N LEU A 192 -17.48 -10.53 11.22
CA LEU A 192 -18.50 -11.39 10.63
C LEU A 192 -19.36 -12.01 11.74
N HIS A 193 -20.68 -11.79 11.66
CA HIS A 193 -21.67 -12.43 12.51
C HIS A 193 -22.56 -13.33 11.70
N TYR A 194 -22.66 -14.61 12.07
CA TYR A 194 -23.46 -15.62 11.40
C TYR A 194 -24.76 -15.94 12.19
N SER A 195 -25.88 -15.97 11.48
CA SER A 195 -27.18 -16.41 11.97
C SER A 195 -27.71 -17.56 11.08
N LYS A 196 -28.82 -18.17 11.46
CA LYS A 196 -29.35 -19.36 10.76
C LYS A 196 -29.54 -19.15 9.24
N ASN A 197 -30.07 -18.00 8.85
CA ASN A 197 -30.39 -17.67 7.45
C ASN A 197 -29.77 -16.36 6.98
N SER A 198 -28.83 -15.79 7.73
CA SER A 198 -28.21 -14.51 7.40
C SER A 198 -26.82 -14.41 7.96
N TYR A 199 -26.04 -13.50 7.40
CA TYR A 199 -24.81 -13.03 8.02
C TYR A 199 -24.69 -11.52 7.88
N GLN A 200 -24.01 -10.91 8.84
CA GLN A 200 -23.67 -9.50 8.85
C GLN A 200 -22.16 -9.36 8.76
N ASN A 201 -21.74 -8.34 8.04
CA ASN A 201 -20.35 -7.97 7.93
C ASN A 201 -20.20 -6.49 8.29
N ILE A 202 -19.38 -6.19 9.30
CA ILE A 202 -19.04 -4.83 9.71
C ILE A 202 -17.55 -4.62 9.45
N VAL A 203 -17.24 -3.59 8.68
CA VAL A 203 -15.87 -3.20 8.36
C VAL A 203 -15.61 -1.78 8.85
N LEU A 204 -14.56 -1.62 9.61
CA LEU A 204 -13.98 -0.32 9.98
C LEU A 204 -12.55 -0.27 9.48
N SER A 205 -12.17 0.78 8.80
CA SER A 205 -10.81 0.94 8.31
C SER A 205 -10.34 2.39 8.33
N ARG A 206 -9.02 2.54 8.39
CA ARG A 206 -8.32 3.80 8.20
C ARG A 206 -7.19 3.62 7.22
N ASN A 207 -7.13 4.53 6.26
CA ASN A 207 -6.05 4.67 5.30
C ASN A 207 -5.31 5.99 5.57
N MET A 208 -4.02 5.98 5.32
CA MET A 208 -3.18 7.17 5.40
C MET A 208 -2.10 7.08 4.33
N LEU A 209 -1.87 8.17 3.61
CA LEU A 209 -0.76 8.36 2.69
C LEU A 209 -0.17 9.74 2.95
N ASN A 210 1.13 9.79 3.23
CA ASN A 210 1.89 11.01 3.34
C ASN A 210 2.98 11.01 2.26
N ASN A 211 3.14 12.16 1.61
CA ASN A 211 4.20 12.40 0.64
C ASN A 211 4.91 13.69 0.97
N SER A 212 6.21 13.67 0.99
CA SER A 212 7.04 14.86 1.02
C SER A 212 8.06 14.86 -0.12
N ALA A 213 8.39 16.04 -0.61
CA ALA A 213 9.42 16.22 -1.62
C ALA A 213 10.16 17.53 -1.38
N SER A 214 11.48 17.48 -1.39
CA SER A 214 12.31 18.67 -1.18
C SER A 214 13.43 18.78 -2.20
N ARG A 215 13.76 20.00 -2.59
CA ARG A 215 14.90 20.31 -3.44
C ARG A 215 15.51 21.63 -3.06
N SER A 216 16.81 21.64 -2.79
CA SER A 216 17.59 22.84 -2.54
C SER A 216 18.31 23.36 -3.79
N SER A 217 18.77 24.59 -3.74
CA SER A 217 19.64 25.16 -4.76
C SER A 217 21.03 24.50 -4.70
N ILE A 218 21.63 24.27 -5.87
CA ILE A 218 22.98 23.71 -5.98
C ILE A 218 24.04 24.75 -5.54
N SER A 219 23.80 26.02 -5.85
CA SER A 219 24.72 27.10 -5.51
C SER A 219 24.69 27.47 -4.03
N ASP A 220 23.58 27.20 -3.36
CA ASP A 220 23.37 27.46 -1.93
C ASP A 220 22.37 26.45 -1.36
N PRO A 221 22.86 25.38 -0.69
CA PRO A 221 22.00 24.34 -0.14
C PRO A 221 21.00 24.83 0.93
N ASP A 222 21.24 26.00 1.52
CA ASP A 222 20.33 26.61 2.48
C ASP A 222 19.10 27.26 1.80
N ILE A 223 19.15 27.46 0.48
CA ILE A 223 18.03 27.96 -0.30
C ILE A 223 17.16 26.80 -0.78
N LEU A 224 15.99 26.65 -0.18
CA LEU A 224 15.00 25.67 -0.56
C LEU A 224 14.23 26.14 -1.81
N LEU A 225 14.32 25.39 -2.90
CA LEU A 225 13.64 25.66 -4.18
C LEU A 225 12.26 25.03 -4.23
N LEU A 226 12.12 23.82 -3.68
CA LEU A 226 10.86 23.10 -3.55
C LEU A 226 10.75 22.53 -2.15
N ASP A 227 9.62 22.77 -1.51
CA ASP A 227 9.19 22.08 -0.31
C ASP A 227 7.71 21.72 -0.47
N TYR A 228 7.47 20.44 -0.55
CA TYR A 228 6.14 19.86 -0.77
C TYR A 228 5.84 18.89 0.36
N ASP A 229 4.70 19.07 1.01
CA ASP A 229 4.17 18.14 1.99
C ASP A 229 2.68 17.96 1.78
N SER A 230 2.23 16.72 1.77
CA SER A 230 0.83 16.38 1.61
C SER A 230 0.45 15.11 2.33
N PHE A 231 -0.79 15.05 2.81
CA PHE A 231 -1.35 13.80 3.28
C PHE A 231 -2.78 13.60 2.81
N GLU A 232 -3.14 12.34 2.65
CA GLU A 232 -4.51 11.84 2.48
C GLU A 232 -4.83 10.90 3.64
N ALA A 233 -5.97 11.11 4.29
CA ALA A 233 -6.44 10.24 5.35
C ALA A 233 -7.92 9.91 5.14
N GLU A 234 -8.26 8.63 5.19
CA GLU A 234 -9.63 8.15 5.01
C GLU A 234 -10.03 7.27 6.17
N ASN A 235 -11.20 7.50 6.74
CA ASN A 235 -11.82 6.62 7.72
C ASN A 235 -13.10 6.08 7.10
N LYS A 236 -13.25 4.76 7.03
CA LYS A 236 -14.37 4.11 6.35
C LYS A 236 -15.09 3.16 7.30
N PHE A 237 -16.41 3.23 7.25
CA PHE A 237 -17.32 2.29 7.88
C PHE A 237 -18.18 1.65 6.82
N ARG A 238 -18.37 0.32 6.88
CA ARG A 238 -19.29 -0.41 6.02
C ARG A 238 -20.01 -1.49 6.83
N PHE A 239 -21.33 -1.50 6.69
CA PHE A 239 -22.22 -2.55 7.19
C PHE A 239 -22.88 -3.24 6.01
N GLU A 240 -22.84 -4.56 5.99
CA GLU A 240 -23.48 -5.40 4.99
C GLU A 240 -24.31 -6.48 5.70
N HIS A 241 -25.54 -6.68 5.25
CA HIS A 241 -26.42 -7.75 5.70
C HIS A 241 -26.83 -8.60 4.52
N THR A 242 -26.56 -9.90 4.59
CA THR A 242 -27.00 -10.88 3.60
C THR A 242 -27.99 -11.83 4.24
N PHE A 243 -29.16 -11.94 3.65
CA PHE A 243 -30.22 -12.86 4.05
C PHE A 243 -30.48 -13.89 2.95
N ASN A 244 -30.54 -15.17 3.32
CA ASN A 244 -30.78 -16.29 2.41
C ASN A 244 -31.90 -17.17 2.97
N LYS A 245 -33.03 -17.25 2.27
CA LYS A 245 -34.15 -18.12 2.67
C LYS A 245 -35.01 -18.47 1.45
N ASN A 246 -35.37 -19.75 1.33
CA ASN A 246 -36.33 -20.26 0.34
C ASN A 246 -35.94 -19.89 -1.11
N GLY A 247 -34.64 -19.94 -1.47
CA GLY A 247 -34.16 -19.57 -2.79
C GLY A 247 -33.98 -18.07 -3.02
N TRP A 248 -34.37 -17.22 -2.08
CA TRP A 248 -34.15 -15.78 -2.13
C TRP A 248 -32.84 -15.40 -1.46
N ARG A 249 -32.06 -14.54 -2.10
CA ARG A 249 -30.90 -13.89 -1.52
C ARG A 249 -31.09 -12.38 -1.58
N LEU A 250 -31.14 -11.75 -0.41
CA LEU A 250 -31.22 -10.30 -0.27
C LEU A 250 -29.92 -9.78 0.34
N ASN A 251 -29.32 -8.80 -0.31
CA ASN A 251 -28.16 -8.07 0.21
C ASN A 251 -28.60 -6.62 0.44
N ALA A 252 -28.31 -6.09 1.61
CA ALA A 252 -28.52 -4.69 1.95
C ALA A 252 -27.32 -4.20 2.76
N GLY A 253 -26.99 -2.92 2.64
CA GLY A 253 -25.88 -2.36 3.38
C GLY A 253 -25.86 -0.85 3.32
N LEU A 254 -24.98 -0.29 4.13
CA LEU A 254 -24.67 1.12 4.15
C LEU A 254 -23.17 1.32 4.35
N GLY A 255 -22.64 2.41 3.83
CA GLY A 255 -21.27 2.82 4.02
C GLY A 255 -21.18 4.29 4.36
N TYR A 256 -20.16 4.64 5.11
CA TYR A 256 -19.78 6.00 5.43
C TYR A 256 -18.28 6.18 5.27
N GLU A 257 -17.89 7.26 4.65
CA GLU A 257 -16.50 7.63 4.44
C GLU A 257 -16.27 9.06 4.88
N TYR A 258 -15.19 9.28 5.63
CA TYR A 258 -14.68 10.59 6.01
C TYR A 258 -13.24 10.69 5.54
N ALA A 259 -13.01 11.51 4.51
CA ALA A 259 -11.72 11.75 3.90
C ALA A 259 -11.21 13.16 4.23
N GLN A 260 -9.91 13.27 4.44
CA GLN A 260 -9.18 14.52 4.62
C GLN A 260 -8.00 14.55 3.67
N TYR A 261 -7.79 15.71 3.06
CA TYR A 261 -6.63 16.00 2.24
C TYR A 261 -5.99 17.30 2.71
N PHE A 262 -4.67 17.29 2.80
CA PHE A 262 -3.85 18.44 3.08
C PHE A 262 -2.72 18.53 2.05
N ASN A 263 -2.39 19.74 1.63
CA ASN A 263 -1.25 20.01 0.77
C ASN A 263 -0.64 21.35 1.15
N SER A 264 0.68 21.38 1.24
CA SER A 264 1.48 22.60 1.37
C SER A 264 2.59 22.54 0.33
N THR A 265 2.74 23.59 -0.46
CA THR A 265 3.77 23.67 -1.50
C THR A 265 4.43 25.03 -1.49
N LEU A 266 5.72 25.05 -1.17
CA LEU A 266 6.60 26.19 -1.42
C LEU A 266 7.39 25.92 -2.70
N ASN A 267 7.32 26.85 -3.65
CA ASN A 267 8.08 26.79 -4.89
C ASN A 267 8.77 28.13 -5.15
N ASN A 268 10.07 28.19 -4.90
CA ASN A 268 10.88 29.37 -5.13
C ASN A 268 11.45 29.33 -6.56
N ILE A 269 10.87 30.13 -7.43
CA ILE A 269 11.35 30.29 -8.82
C ILE A 269 12.36 31.43 -8.82
N THR A 270 13.63 31.11 -9.03
CA THR A 270 14.66 32.12 -9.34
C THR A 270 14.50 32.46 -10.81
N VAL A 271 13.95 33.64 -11.11
CA VAL A 271 13.96 34.17 -12.49
C VAL A 271 15.39 34.65 -12.76
N GLN A 272 16.12 33.94 -13.61
CA GLN A 272 17.39 34.37 -14.17
C GLN A 272 17.20 35.38 -15.29
#